data_f30222bc01017cb1c8da7fdf07effb74
#
_entry.id   f30222bc01017cb1c8da7fdf07effb74
#
_cell.length_a   1.000
_cell.length_b   1.000
_cell.length_c   1.000
_cell.angle_alpha   90.00
_cell.angle_beta   90.00
_cell.angle_gamma   90.00
#
_symmetry.space_group_name_H-M   'P 1'
#
loop_
_entity.id
_entity.type
_entity.pdbx_description
1 polymer ?
#
loop_
_entity_poly.entity_id
_entity_poly.type
_entity_poly.pdbx_seq_one_letter_code
_entity_poly.pdbx_strand_id
1 'polypeptide(L)'
;MIIHPLSKTFIEKFFPDKKYELLNIGKNKIEDFWQMRMPAYSSVITTTSSKIIDQTNSLLIQVCRDNSIPSLGFLDHWKGFDRFFDNYNQPSYMPDWLGVIDQKTKSRLESKNLMSSSIFIIGHPWLDFLKQKNKTKAISLEAKSILLVSQPDPLNKFASIFCEKDNQNQINEYLSLMESKGYNAFYRSHPKEVKSCYGHLPLDKADFLDVFDKYEIFVGYDSMMLVEAFMIGKKVFCLKSKKIKNASDYEIPFTYGNR
;
A
#
# COMPACT_ATOMS: atom_id res chain seq x y z
N MET A 1 5.89 -7.58 -23.27
CA MET A 1 5.48 -7.59 -21.88
C MET A 1 5.32 -6.13 -21.42
N ILE A 2 4.15 -5.78 -20.94
CA ILE A 2 3.83 -4.43 -20.47
C ILE A 2 3.86 -4.46 -18.96
N ILE A 3 4.50 -3.47 -18.34
CA ILE A 3 4.67 -3.44 -16.89
C ILE A 3 4.22 -2.08 -16.37
N HIS A 4 3.35 -2.09 -15.38
CA HIS A 4 3.04 -0.90 -14.61
C HIS A 4 4.30 -0.42 -13.86
N PRO A 5 4.55 0.91 -13.73
CA PRO A 5 5.74 1.45 -13.06
C PRO A 5 6.05 0.82 -11.69
N LEU A 6 5.02 0.52 -10.89
CA LEU A 6 5.18 -0.14 -9.60
C LEU A 6 5.68 -1.59 -9.68
N SER A 7 5.54 -2.23 -10.84
CA SER A 7 6.04 -3.59 -11.08
C SER A 7 7.48 -3.62 -11.60
N LYS A 8 8.05 -2.46 -11.96
CA LYS A 8 9.39 -2.35 -12.56
C LYS A 8 10.46 -3.00 -11.68
N THR A 9 10.52 -2.61 -10.42
CA THR A 9 11.50 -3.12 -9.45
C THR A 9 11.39 -4.65 -9.28
N PHE A 10 10.17 -5.18 -9.30
CA PHE A 10 9.95 -6.62 -9.24
C PHE A 10 10.51 -7.32 -10.47
N ILE A 11 10.23 -6.81 -11.67
CA ILE A 11 10.64 -7.46 -12.91
C ILE A 11 12.15 -7.37 -13.12
N GLU A 12 12.75 -6.22 -12.86
CA GLU A 12 14.20 -6.06 -12.95
C GLU A 12 14.94 -7.01 -12.02
N LYS A 13 14.36 -7.32 -10.86
CA LYS A 13 14.94 -8.26 -9.90
C LYS A 13 14.79 -9.74 -10.29
N PHE A 14 13.59 -10.12 -10.75
CA PHE A 14 13.27 -11.53 -10.97
C PHE A 14 13.38 -11.99 -12.42
N PHE A 15 13.40 -11.06 -13.38
CA PHE A 15 13.45 -11.32 -14.82
C PHE A 15 14.41 -10.37 -15.55
N PRO A 16 15.68 -10.25 -15.12
CA PRO A 16 16.61 -9.23 -15.61
C PRO A 16 16.85 -9.32 -17.13
N ASP A 17 16.78 -10.54 -17.69
CA ASP A 17 17.07 -10.79 -19.11
C ASP A 17 15.84 -10.67 -20.02
N LYS A 18 14.67 -10.35 -19.48
CA LYS A 18 13.44 -10.23 -20.28
C LYS A 18 13.28 -8.83 -20.84
N LYS A 19 13.10 -8.75 -22.16
CA LYS A 19 12.71 -7.48 -22.80
C LYS A 19 11.29 -7.13 -22.37
N TYR A 20 11.12 -5.92 -21.88
CA TYR A 20 9.82 -5.38 -21.48
C TYR A 20 9.69 -3.93 -21.92
N GLU A 21 8.47 -3.50 -22.11
CA GLU A 21 8.11 -2.09 -22.25
C GLU A 21 7.38 -1.63 -21.00
N LEU A 22 7.85 -0.54 -20.40
CA LEU A 22 7.22 0.08 -19.24
C LEU A 22 6.19 1.09 -19.74
N LEU A 23 4.94 0.85 -19.42
CA LEU A 23 3.86 1.76 -19.77
C LEU A 23 3.42 2.56 -18.55
N ASN A 24 3.45 3.87 -18.72
CA ASN A 24 2.81 4.82 -17.82
C ASN A 24 1.61 5.41 -18.55
N ILE A 25 0.50 4.68 -18.54
CA ILE A 25 -0.70 5.06 -19.26
C ILE A 25 -1.66 5.74 -18.29
N GLY A 26 -1.95 7.02 -18.53
CA GLY A 26 -3.05 7.70 -17.84
C GLY A 26 -4.41 7.13 -18.26
N LYS A 27 -5.38 7.14 -17.34
CA LYS A 27 -6.73 6.58 -17.50
C LYS A 27 -7.40 6.90 -18.85
N ASN A 28 -7.23 8.12 -19.37
CA ASN A 28 -7.88 8.60 -20.57
C ASN A 28 -7.22 8.15 -21.88
N LYS A 29 -6.13 7.39 -21.83
CA LYS A 29 -5.37 6.94 -23.01
C LYS A 29 -5.35 5.42 -23.18
N ILE A 30 -6.02 4.69 -22.31
CA ILE A 30 -6.01 3.21 -22.35
C ILE A 30 -6.68 2.72 -23.62
N GLU A 31 -7.88 3.22 -23.93
CA GLU A 31 -8.65 2.75 -25.08
C GLU A 31 -7.92 3.00 -26.40
N ASP A 32 -7.38 4.21 -26.59
CA ASP A 32 -6.62 4.55 -27.80
C ASP A 32 -5.34 3.73 -27.93
N PHE A 33 -4.64 3.52 -26.82
CA PHE A 33 -3.42 2.74 -26.79
C PHE A 33 -3.66 1.27 -27.17
N TRP A 34 -4.75 0.69 -26.68
CA TRP A 34 -5.06 -0.72 -26.87
C TRP A 34 -5.46 -1.03 -28.32
N GLN A 35 -6.21 -0.17 -28.97
CA GLN A 35 -6.57 -0.35 -30.37
C GLN A 35 -5.35 -0.36 -31.29
N MET A 36 -4.31 0.40 -30.94
CA MET A 36 -3.14 0.57 -31.80
C MET A 36 -2.00 -0.41 -31.54
N ARG A 37 -1.83 -0.92 -30.32
CA ARG A 37 -0.59 -1.66 -29.94
C ARG A 37 -0.81 -3.05 -29.31
N MET A 38 -2.02 -3.43 -28.97
CA MET A 38 -2.27 -4.71 -28.32
C MET A 38 -1.73 -5.95 -29.04
N PRO A 39 -1.83 -6.08 -30.36
CA PRO A 39 -1.32 -7.24 -31.07
C PRO A 39 0.19 -7.51 -30.90
N ALA A 40 0.93 -6.52 -30.39
CA ALA A 40 2.39 -6.63 -30.23
C ALA A 40 2.81 -7.32 -28.92
N TYR A 41 1.89 -7.57 -27.98
CA TYR A 41 2.24 -8.11 -26.66
C TYR A 41 1.77 -9.54 -26.47
N SER A 42 2.67 -10.40 -26.04
CA SER A 42 2.39 -11.82 -25.75
C SER A 42 1.80 -12.03 -24.35
N SER A 43 1.99 -11.09 -23.45
CA SER A 43 1.50 -11.14 -22.07
C SER A 43 1.60 -9.77 -21.39
N VAL A 44 0.82 -9.57 -20.34
CA VAL A 44 0.80 -8.36 -19.53
C VAL A 44 1.06 -8.69 -18.06
N ILE A 45 1.90 -7.90 -17.41
CA ILE A 45 2.12 -7.96 -15.97
C ILE A 45 1.73 -6.59 -15.39
N THR A 46 0.89 -6.60 -14.36
CA THR A 46 0.39 -5.38 -13.74
C THR A 46 0.24 -5.54 -12.22
N THR A 47 0.13 -4.44 -11.49
CA THR A 47 -0.40 -4.44 -10.13
C THR A 47 -1.92 -4.37 -10.18
N THR A 48 -2.57 -4.64 -9.06
CA THR A 48 -4.00 -4.44 -8.92
C THR A 48 -4.25 -3.16 -8.14
N SER A 49 -4.84 -2.15 -8.77
CA SER A 49 -5.14 -0.87 -8.12
C SER A 49 -6.54 -0.83 -7.52
N SER A 50 -6.73 0.04 -6.54
CA SER A 50 -8.06 0.25 -5.95
C SER A 50 -9.01 0.90 -6.96
N LYS A 51 -10.19 0.32 -7.14
CA LYS A 51 -11.27 0.81 -8.00
C LYS A 51 -11.64 2.29 -7.79
N ILE A 52 -11.43 2.79 -6.58
CA ILE A 52 -11.83 4.17 -6.19
C ILE A 52 -10.84 5.21 -6.70
N ILE A 53 -9.57 4.84 -6.88
CA ILE A 53 -8.48 5.79 -7.11
C ILE A 53 -8.05 5.81 -8.57
N ASP A 54 -7.85 4.62 -9.12
CA ASP A 54 -7.34 4.45 -10.47
C ASP A 54 -7.83 3.12 -11.04
N GLN A 55 -8.71 3.20 -12.02
CA GLN A 55 -9.25 2.03 -12.70
C GLN A 55 -8.33 1.51 -13.82
N THR A 56 -7.19 2.16 -14.05
CA THR A 56 -6.30 1.83 -15.16
C THR A 56 -5.94 0.36 -15.20
N ASN A 57 -5.51 -0.21 -14.06
CA ASN A 57 -5.12 -1.61 -14.01
C ASN A 57 -6.31 -2.57 -14.18
N SER A 58 -7.48 -2.21 -13.68
CA SER A 58 -8.71 -3.00 -13.84
C SER A 58 -9.15 -3.05 -15.31
N LEU A 59 -9.15 -1.89 -15.97
CA LEU A 59 -9.45 -1.80 -17.41
C LEU A 59 -8.41 -2.54 -18.24
N LEU A 60 -7.14 -2.47 -17.88
CA LEU A 60 -6.07 -3.19 -18.54
C LEU A 60 -6.29 -4.71 -18.48
N ILE A 61 -6.67 -5.26 -17.32
CA ILE A 61 -6.96 -6.67 -17.14
C ILE A 61 -8.18 -7.06 -17.98
N GLN A 62 -9.23 -6.23 -18.01
CA GLN A 62 -10.41 -6.47 -18.84
C GLN A 62 -10.04 -6.54 -20.32
N VAL A 63 -9.28 -5.57 -20.82
CA VAL A 63 -8.84 -5.54 -22.22
C VAL A 63 -7.96 -6.76 -22.55
N CYS A 64 -7.08 -7.20 -21.66
CA CYS A 64 -6.32 -8.43 -21.84
C CYS A 64 -7.24 -9.63 -22.05
N ARG A 65 -8.26 -9.76 -21.20
CA ARG A 65 -9.24 -10.84 -21.32
C ARG A 65 -10.00 -10.80 -22.63
N ASP A 66 -10.53 -9.64 -23.02
CA ASP A 66 -11.32 -9.44 -24.24
C ASP A 66 -10.51 -9.78 -25.52
N ASN A 67 -9.18 -9.66 -25.44
CA ASN A 67 -8.27 -9.95 -26.53
C ASN A 67 -7.46 -11.25 -26.36
N SER A 68 -7.80 -12.09 -25.39
CA SER A 68 -7.12 -13.35 -25.10
C SER A 68 -5.62 -13.20 -24.85
N ILE A 69 -5.21 -12.11 -24.23
CA ILE A 69 -3.81 -11.83 -23.86
C ILE A 69 -3.60 -12.27 -22.42
N PRO A 70 -2.68 -13.20 -22.16
CA PRO A 70 -2.36 -13.66 -20.83
C PRO A 70 -1.98 -12.52 -19.88
N SER A 71 -2.58 -12.47 -18.68
CA SER A 71 -2.40 -11.40 -17.70
C SER A 71 -1.98 -11.94 -16.34
N LEU A 72 -0.98 -11.30 -15.73
CA LEU A 72 -0.50 -11.56 -14.38
C LEU A 72 -0.67 -10.31 -13.54
N GLY A 73 -1.48 -10.39 -12.50
CA GLY A 73 -1.68 -9.32 -11.52
C GLY A 73 -0.96 -9.60 -10.21
N PHE A 74 -0.57 -8.53 -9.50
CA PHE A 74 -0.05 -8.60 -8.14
C PHE A 74 -0.96 -7.84 -7.19
N LEU A 75 -1.42 -8.53 -6.15
CA LEU A 75 -2.12 -7.90 -5.04
C LEU A 75 -1.11 -7.54 -3.95
N ASP A 76 -0.87 -6.25 -3.82
CA ASP A 76 0.11 -5.64 -2.92
C ASP A 76 -0.46 -5.23 -1.56
N HIS A 77 -1.68 -5.65 -1.26
CA HIS A 77 -2.40 -5.24 -0.04
C HIS A 77 -3.31 -6.34 0.48
N TRP A 78 -3.51 -6.40 1.80
CA TRP A 78 -4.39 -7.37 2.47
C TRP A 78 -5.89 -7.04 2.40
N LYS A 79 -6.25 -5.90 1.80
CA LYS A 79 -7.62 -5.36 1.72
C LYS A 79 -7.98 -4.92 0.31
N GLY A 80 -9.24 -4.50 0.14
CA GLY A 80 -9.70 -3.89 -1.11
C GLY A 80 -9.94 -4.91 -2.21
N PHE A 81 -10.46 -6.09 -1.88
CA PHE A 81 -10.79 -7.13 -2.85
C PHE A 81 -11.95 -6.76 -3.77
N ASP A 82 -12.69 -5.69 -3.46
CA ASP A 82 -13.70 -5.06 -4.32
C ASP A 82 -13.14 -4.58 -5.66
N ARG A 83 -11.82 -4.35 -5.73
CA ARG A 83 -11.09 -3.98 -6.96
C ARG A 83 -11.24 -4.99 -8.10
N PHE A 84 -11.53 -6.23 -7.78
CA PHE A 84 -11.68 -7.30 -8.76
C PHE A 84 -13.09 -7.39 -9.34
N PHE A 85 -14.06 -6.70 -8.75
CA PHE A 85 -15.46 -6.75 -9.14
C PHE A 85 -15.87 -5.49 -9.91
N ASP A 86 -16.70 -5.67 -10.91
CA ASP A 86 -17.37 -4.59 -11.62
C ASP A 86 -18.57 -4.01 -10.84
N ASN A 87 -19.31 -3.13 -11.47
CA ASN A 87 -20.49 -2.50 -10.85
C ASN A 87 -21.68 -3.46 -10.68
N TYR A 88 -21.64 -4.61 -11.34
CA TYR A 88 -22.64 -5.69 -11.25
C TYR A 88 -22.18 -6.82 -10.30
N ASN A 89 -21.11 -6.55 -9.53
CA ASN A 89 -20.49 -7.51 -8.61
C ASN A 89 -19.99 -8.79 -9.31
N GLN A 90 -19.59 -8.68 -10.59
CA GLN A 90 -18.93 -9.75 -11.32
C GLN A 90 -17.41 -9.60 -11.25
N PRO A 91 -16.62 -10.68 -11.20
CA PRO A 91 -15.16 -10.64 -11.08
C PRO A 91 -14.48 -10.25 -12.42
N SER A 92 -14.94 -9.18 -13.04
CA SER A 92 -14.54 -8.76 -14.38
C SER A 92 -13.09 -8.29 -14.47
N TYR A 93 -12.47 -7.96 -13.35
CA TYR A 93 -11.11 -7.41 -13.27
C TYR A 93 -10.09 -8.39 -12.66
N MET A 94 -10.41 -9.69 -12.67
CA MET A 94 -9.45 -10.71 -12.26
C MET A 94 -8.49 -11.04 -13.40
N PRO A 95 -7.16 -11.04 -13.17
CA PRO A 95 -6.17 -11.51 -14.14
C PRO A 95 -6.22 -13.04 -14.27
N ASP A 96 -5.58 -13.61 -15.29
CA ASP A 96 -5.49 -15.08 -15.44
C ASP A 96 -4.65 -15.70 -14.30
N TRP A 97 -3.61 -15.00 -13.87
CA TRP A 97 -2.78 -15.36 -12.72
C TRP A 97 -2.74 -14.21 -11.71
N LEU A 98 -2.93 -14.52 -10.44
CA LEU A 98 -2.88 -13.55 -9.36
C LEU A 98 -1.84 -13.96 -8.32
N GLY A 99 -0.77 -13.17 -8.21
CA GLY A 99 0.18 -13.26 -7.11
C GLY A 99 -0.35 -12.53 -5.88
N VAL A 100 -0.36 -13.20 -4.73
CA VAL A 100 -0.82 -12.65 -3.45
C VAL A 100 0.27 -12.72 -2.38
N ILE A 101 0.09 -11.94 -1.33
CA ILE A 101 1.09 -11.75 -0.28
C ILE A 101 1.28 -13.02 0.57
N ASP A 102 0.18 -13.64 0.99
CA ASP A 102 0.17 -14.73 1.96
C ASP A 102 -1.02 -15.69 1.80
N GLN A 103 -0.99 -16.77 2.58
CA GLN A 103 -2.02 -17.79 2.59
C GLN A 103 -3.38 -17.23 3.02
N LYS A 104 -3.41 -16.29 3.97
CA LYS A 104 -4.65 -15.70 4.45
C LYS A 104 -5.34 -14.88 3.35
N THR A 105 -4.56 -14.09 2.61
CA THR A 105 -5.06 -13.34 1.45
C THR A 105 -5.62 -14.28 0.40
N LYS A 106 -4.89 -15.38 0.10
CA LYS A 106 -5.36 -16.43 -0.82
C LYS A 106 -6.70 -17.01 -0.37
N SER A 107 -6.80 -17.48 0.87
CA SER A 107 -8.03 -18.08 1.40
C SER A 107 -9.21 -17.10 1.43
N ARG A 108 -8.96 -15.82 1.68
CA ARG A 108 -10.00 -14.77 1.61
C ARG A 108 -10.53 -14.53 0.20
N LEU A 109 -9.67 -14.61 -0.81
CA LEU A 109 -10.08 -14.48 -2.21
C LEU A 109 -10.86 -15.71 -2.65
N GLU A 110 -10.39 -16.90 -2.28
CA GLU A 110 -11.09 -18.18 -2.56
C GLU A 110 -12.47 -18.20 -1.92
N SER A 111 -12.63 -17.71 -0.69
CA SER A 111 -13.92 -17.62 0.01
C SER A 111 -14.92 -16.66 -0.66
N LYS A 112 -14.45 -15.76 -1.51
CA LYS A 112 -15.29 -14.84 -2.30
C LYS A 112 -15.63 -15.40 -3.69
N ASN A 113 -15.39 -16.68 -3.93
CA ASN A 113 -15.59 -17.34 -5.23
C ASN A 113 -14.81 -16.67 -6.39
N LEU A 114 -13.68 -16.05 -6.10
CA LEU A 114 -12.77 -15.50 -7.09
C LEU A 114 -11.89 -16.59 -7.70
N MET A 115 -12.50 -17.72 -8.07
CA MET A 115 -11.82 -18.93 -8.56
C MET A 115 -11.45 -18.89 -10.06
N SER A 116 -11.78 -17.79 -10.76
CA SER A 116 -11.50 -17.66 -12.20
C SER A 116 -10.02 -17.51 -12.52
N SER A 117 -9.19 -17.29 -11.52
CA SER A 117 -7.74 -17.08 -11.65
C SER A 117 -6.94 -18.15 -10.91
N SER A 118 -5.76 -18.48 -11.43
CA SER A 118 -4.76 -19.21 -10.66
C SER A 118 -4.13 -18.30 -9.62
N ILE A 119 -4.44 -18.54 -8.32
CA ILE A 119 -3.93 -17.73 -7.22
C ILE A 119 -2.72 -18.41 -6.58
N PHE A 120 -1.57 -17.72 -6.50
CA PHE A 120 -0.35 -18.24 -5.89
C PHE A 120 0.30 -17.22 -4.95
N ILE A 121 0.98 -17.74 -3.94
CA ILE A 121 1.64 -16.91 -2.93
C ILE A 121 3.03 -16.53 -3.43
N ILE A 122 3.29 -15.23 -3.49
CA ILE A 122 4.58 -14.68 -3.93
C ILE A 122 5.31 -13.89 -2.83
N GLY A 123 4.66 -13.70 -1.66
CA GLY A 123 5.15 -12.74 -0.67
C GLY A 123 4.83 -11.29 -1.05
N HIS A 124 5.55 -10.38 -0.42
CA HIS A 124 5.42 -8.95 -0.70
C HIS A 124 6.77 -8.40 -1.19
N PRO A 125 7.01 -8.33 -2.51
CA PRO A 125 8.32 -7.99 -3.08
C PRO A 125 8.91 -6.67 -2.56
N TRP A 126 8.05 -5.69 -2.31
CA TRP A 126 8.46 -4.40 -1.75
C TRP A 126 8.97 -4.52 -0.31
N LEU A 127 8.27 -5.28 0.55
CA LEU A 127 8.70 -5.50 1.94
C LEU A 127 10.02 -6.29 1.99
N ASP A 128 10.20 -7.25 1.09
CA ASP A 128 11.45 -8.00 0.98
C ASP A 128 12.61 -7.10 0.55
N PHE A 129 12.36 -6.20 -0.39
CA PHE A 129 13.33 -5.18 -0.80
C PHE A 129 13.72 -4.26 0.37
N LEU A 130 12.74 -3.76 1.13
CA LEU A 130 12.99 -2.91 2.30
C LEU A 130 13.82 -3.65 3.36
N LYS A 131 13.50 -4.90 3.66
CA LYS A 131 14.28 -5.73 4.59
C LYS A 131 15.74 -5.89 4.15
N GLN A 132 15.97 -6.15 2.86
CA GLN A 132 17.33 -6.29 2.32
C GLN A 132 18.10 -4.99 2.43
N LYS A 133 17.48 -3.87 2.05
CA LYS A 133 18.12 -2.54 2.11
C LYS A 133 18.48 -2.15 3.55
N ASN A 134 17.62 -2.45 4.50
CA ASN A 134 17.86 -2.10 5.91
C ASN A 134 18.97 -2.93 6.57
N LYS A 135 19.22 -4.17 6.13
CA LYS A 135 20.32 -5.01 6.65
C LYS A 135 21.70 -4.42 6.39
N THR A 136 21.84 -3.53 5.42
CA THR A 136 23.13 -2.97 4.99
C THR A 136 23.45 -1.61 5.60
N LYS A 137 22.49 -1.00 6.30
CA LYS A 137 22.68 0.34 6.92
C LYS A 137 22.88 0.22 8.42
N ALA A 138 23.95 0.83 8.94
CA ALA A 138 24.06 1.17 10.34
C ALA A 138 23.00 2.24 10.66
N ILE A 139 22.12 1.95 11.63
CA ILE A 139 21.02 2.84 12.00
C ILE A 139 21.61 4.06 12.72
N SER A 140 21.68 5.17 12.03
CA SER A 140 21.87 6.49 12.67
C SER A 140 20.52 6.95 13.20
N LEU A 141 20.18 6.57 14.42
CA LEU A 141 18.98 7.05 15.09
C LEU A 141 19.21 8.51 15.51
N GLU A 142 18.43 9.44 14.99
CA GLU A 142 18.12 10.64 15.74
C GLU A 142 17.42 10.17 17.02
N ALA A 143 18.12 10.28 18.14
CA ALA A 143 17.67 9.78 19.42
C ALA A 143 16.29 10.36 19.76
N LYS A 144 15.36 9.48 20.16
CA LYS A 144 14.05 9.85 20.69
C LYS A 144 13.18 10.65 19.71
N SER A 145 12.92 10.11 18.53
CA SER A 145 12.06 10.71 17.53
C SER A 145 10.84 9.85 17.20
N ILE A 146 9.68 10.49 17.06
CA ILE A 146 8.39 9.84 16.71
C ILE A 146 7.87 10.44 15.42
N LEU A 147 7.43 9.57 14.51
CA LEU A 147 6.70 9.98 13.32
C LEU A 147 5.23 9.60 13.44
N LEU A 148 4.34 10.60 13.45
CA LEU A 148 2.92 10.41 13.23
C LEU A 148 2.67 10.21 11.75
N VAL A 149 2.23 9.00 11.37
CA VAL A 149 1.93 8.64 9.99
C VAL A 149 0.43 8.78 9.75
N SER A 150 0.06 9.82 9.02
CA SER A 150 -1.34 10.11 8.74
C SER A 150 -1.92 9.22 7.65
N GLN A 151 -3.25 9.14 7.64
CA GLN A 151 -4.02 8.53 6.57
C GLN A 151 -5.35 9.26 6.38
N PRO A 152 -5.96 9.19 5.18
CA PRO A 152 -7.25 9.80 4.90
C PRO A 152 -8.36 9.23 5.79
N ASP A 153 -9.29 10.08 6.18
CA ASP A 153 -10.55 9.65 6.81
C ASP A 153 -11.34 8.80 5.79
N PRO A 154 -11.83 7.61 6.16
CA PRO A 154 -12.64 6.78 5.26
C PRO A 154 -13.89 7.46 4.73
N LEU A 155 -14.46 8.41 5.49
CA LEU A 155 -15.67 9.17 5.12
C LEU A 155 -15.34 10.49 4.41
N ASN A 156 -14.17 11.07 4.67
CA ASN A 156 -13.71 12.31 4.04
C ASN A 156 -12.26 12.18 3.58
N LYS A 157 -12.08 11.79 2.34
CA LYS A 157 -10.75 11.48 1.75
C LYS A 157 -9.78 12.66 1.72
N PHE A 158 -10.27 13.90 1.88
CA PHE A 158 -9.44 15.11 1.90
C PHE A 158 -8.99 15.51 3.30
N ALA A 159 -9.57 14.92 4.33
CA ALA A 159 -9.19 15.12 5.70
C ALA A 159 -8.38 13.94 6.24
N SER A 160 -7.52 14.21 7.22
CA SER A 160 -6.87 13.16 7.99
C SER A 160 -7.84 12.54 8.98
N ILE A 161 -7.77 11.23 9.18
CA ILE A 161 -8.49 10.55 10.26
C ILE A 161 -8.10 11.09 11.64
N PHE A 162 -6.92 11.67 11.74
CA PHE A 162 -6.43 12.31 12.97
C PHE A 162 -7.23 13.56 13.35
N CYS A 163 -7.99 14.15 12.41
CA CYS A 163 -8.79 15.33 12.65
C CYS A 163 -10.12 15.04 13.38
N GLU A 164 -10.47 13.79 13.58
CA GLU A 164 -11.60 13.41 14.40
C GLU A 164 -11.31 13.65 15.90
N LYS A 165 -12.24 14.22 16.63
CA LYS A 165 -12.04 14.68 18.01
C LYS A 165 -11.54 13.57 18.97
N ASP A 166 -12.15 12.39 18.90
CA ASP A 166 -11.72 11.25 19.74
C ASP A 166 -10.31 10.79 19.41
N ASN A 167 -9.97 10.81 18.12
CA ASN A 167 -8.63 10.44 17.64
C ASN A 167 -7.60 11.51 18.02
N GLN A 168 -7.95 12.80 17.93
CA GLN A 168 -7.09 13.89 18.39
C GLN A 168 -6.75 13.77 19.88
N ASN A 169 -7.76 13.52 20.73
CA ASN A 169 -7.54 13.35 22.15
C ASN A 169 -6.57 12.20 22.44
N GLN A 170 -6.79 11.05 21.82
CA GLN A 170 -5.90 9.88 21.98
C GLN A 170 -4.45 10.18 21.55
N ILE A 171 -4.29 10.87 20.42
CA ILE A 171 -2.96 11.23 19.92
C ILE A 171 -2.31 12.25 20.84
N ASN A 172 -3.03 13.28 21.28
CA ASN A 172 -2.47 14.32 22.16
C ASN A 172 -2.05 13.75 23.51
N GLU A 173 -2.83 12.83 24.10
CA GLU A 173 -2.46 12.12 25.33
C GLU A 173 -1.16 11.32 25.12
N TYR A 174 -1.06 10.60 23.99
CA TYR A 174 0.12 9.84 23.65
C TYR A 174 1.35 10.74 23.44
N LEU A 175 1.21 11.84 22.69
CA LEU A 175 2.29 12.78 22.44
C LEU A 175 2.79 13.41 23.73
N SER A 176 1.89 13.90 24.61
CA SER A 176 2.25 14.49 25.91
C SER A 176 3.05 13.50 26.78
N LEU A 177 2.64 12.23 26.79
CA LEU A 177 3.39 11.18 27.47
C LEU A 177 4.77 10.98 26.89
N MET A 178 4.90 10.99 25.58
CA MET A 178 6.19 10.76 24.91
C MET A 178 7.11 11.96 25.01
N GLU A 179 6.59 13.19 24.96
CA GLU A 179 7.34 14.43 25.20
C GLU A 179 7.90 14.47 26.63
N SER A 180 7.13 14.03 27.64
CA SER A 180 7.62 13.92 29.03
C SER A 180 8.79 12.95 29.16
N LYS A 181 8.96 12.01 28.23
CA LYS A 181 10.09 11.06 28.12
C LYS A 181 11.23 11.59 27.22
N GLY A 182 11.10 12.82 26.72
CA GLY A 182 12.08 13.50 25.88
C GLY A 182 12.05 13.11 24.41
N TYR A 183 10.92 12.60 23.90
CA TYR A 183 10.75 12.36 22.47
C TYR A 183 10.27 13.60 21.73
N ASN A 184 10.81 13.82 20.52
CA ASN A 184 10.35 14.84 19.59
C ASN A 184 9.38 14.24 18.57
N ALA A 185 8.22 14.85 18.39
CA ALA A 185 7.22 14.40 17.47
C ALA A 185 7.27 15.13 16.13
N PHE A 186 7.07 14.40 15.05
CA PHE A 186 7.00 14.87 13.68
C PHE A 186 5.72 14.33 13.03
N TYR A 187 5.23 15.01 12.00
CA TYR A 187 4.03 14.64 11.28
C TYR A 187 4.32 14.38 9.81
N ARG A 188 3.83 13.26 9.29
CA ARG A 188 3.85 12.97 7.85
C ARG A 188 2.42 12.87 7.34
N SER A 189 2.03 13.84 6.50
CA SER A 189 0.73 13.84 5.84
C SER A 189 0.65 12.75 4.78
N HIS A 190 -0.54 12.19 4.61
CA HIS A 190 -0.79 11.33 3.46
C HIS A 190 -0.91 12.16 2.18
N PRO A 191 -0.41 11.71 1.01
CA PRO A 191 -0.43 12.49 -0.25
C PRO A 191 -1.82 12.97 -0.70
N LYS A 192 -2.89 12.35 -0.22
CA LYS A 192 -4.28 12.71 -0.53
C LYS A 192 -4.89 13.74 0.42
N GLU A 193 -4.24 14.03 1.52
CA GLU A 193 -4.75 15.00 2.49
C GLU A 193 -4.47 16.41 2.02
N VAL A 194 -5.51 17.22 2.00
CA VAL A 194 -5.42 18.66 1.68
C VAL A 194 -5.24 19.48 2.95
N LYS A 195 -5.74 19.00 4.10
CA LYS A 195 -5.70 19.72 5.37
C LYS A 195 -5.18 18.83 6.49
N SER A 196 -4.12 19.28 7.16
CA SER A 196 -3.59 18.67 8.37
C SER A 196 -4.18 19.33 9.61
N CYS A 197 -4.51 18.54 10.64
CA CYS A 197 -4.86 19.01 11.97
C CYS A 197 -3.66 19.09 12.92
N TYR A 198 -2.51 18.63 12.49
CA TYR A 198 -1.23 18.66 13.23
C TYR A 198 -0.22 19.62 12.61
N GLY A 199 -0.70 20.73 12.03
CA GLY A 199 0.17 21.76 11.43
C GLY A 199 1.10 22.48 12.43
N HIS A 200 0.92 22.29 13.74
CA HIS A 200 1.85 22.74 14.77
C HIS A 200 3.07 21.83 14.94
N LEU A 201 3.01 20.58 14.49
CA LEU A 201 4.15 19.68 14.49
C LEU A 201 5.05 19.92 13.27
N PRO A 202 6.37 19.75 13.40
CA PRO A 202 7.27 19.76 12.25
C PRO A 202 6.83 18.73 11.20
N LEU A 203 6.66 19.19 9.95
CA LEU A 203 6.29 18.33 8.84
C LEU A 203 7.49 17.54 8.35
N ASP A 204 7.40 16.23 8.35
CA ASP A 204 8.39 15.38 7.71
C ASP A 204 8.27 15.45 6.18
N LYS A 205 9.40 15.77 5.54
CA LYS A 205 9.55 15.87 4.08
C LYS A 205 10.65 14.94 3.56
N ALA A 206 11.11 14.00 4.39
CA ALA A 206 12.13 13.04 3.97
C ALA A 206 11.62 12.18 2.81
N ASP A 207 12.52 11.78 1.93
CA ASP A 207 12.21 10.78 0.92
C ASP A 207 11.74 9.49 1.59
N PHE A 208 10.88 8.74 0.89
CA PHE A 208 10.21 7.59 1.47
C PHE A 208 11.18 6.56 2.07
N LEU A 209 12.33 6.34 1.45
CA LEU A 209 13.32 5.38 1.96
C LEU A 209 14.14 5.91 3.12
N ASP A 210 14.34 7.22 3.21
CA ASP A 210 15.13 7.85 4.25
C ASP A 210 14.33 8.06 5.55
N VAL A 211 13.00 8.08 5.47
CA VAL A 211 12.12 8.24 6.63
C VAL A 211 12.34 7.14 7.67
N PHE A 212 12.63 5.92 7.21
CA PHE A 212 12.84 4.79 8.12
C PHE A 212 14.16 4.88 8.89
N ASP A 213 15.16 5.58 8.38
CA ASP A 213 16.43 5.78 9.07
C ASP A 213 16.35 6.95 10.08
N LYS A 214 15.39 7.86 9.87
CA LYS A 214 15.28 9.10 10.62
C LYS A 214 14.53 8.94 11.94
N TYR A 215 13.53 8.06 12.01
CA TYR A 215 12.65 7.97 13.17
C TYR A 215 12.79 6.64 13.90
N GLU A 216 12.68 6.70 15.25
CA GLU A 216 12.73 5.54 16.12
C GLU A 216 11.35 4.85 16.20
N ILE A 217 10.29 5.66 16.32
CA ILE A 217 8.93 5.20 16.58
C ILE A 217 8.00 5.71 15.48
N PHE A 218 7.16 4.83 14.97
CA PHE A 218 6.11 5.13 14.00
C PHE A 218 4.75 4.93 14.64
N VAL A 219 3.85 5.91 14.50
CA VAL A 219 2.54 5.91 15.15
C VAL A 219 1.47 6.26 14.12
N GLY A 220 0.37 5.54 14.11
CA GLY A 220 -0.75 5.80 13.21
C GLY A 220 -1.87 4.79 13.38
N TYR A 221 -2.81 4.73 12.45
CA TYR A 221 -3.96 3.81 12.54
C TYR A 221 -3.80 2.59 11.63
N ASP A 222 -3.83 2.76 10.32
CA ASP A 222 -3.91 1.65 9.36
C ASP A 222 -3.14 1.98 8.07
N SER A 223 -1.93 2.53 8.21
CA SER A 223 -1.07 2.90 7.09
C SER A 223 -0.11 1.78 6.72
N MET A 224 0.10 1.55 5.41
CA MET A 224 1.16 0.66 4.92
C MET A 224 2.54 1.02 5.46
N MET A 225 2.83 2.30 5.66
CA MET A 225 4.11 2.74 6.25
C MET A 225 4.35 2.16 7.64
N LEU A 226 3.30 1.89 8.44
CA LEU A 226 3.45 1.21 9.73
C LEU A 226 3.88 -0.26 9.53
N VAL A 227 3.30 -0.93 8.54
CA VAL A 227 3.70 -2.30 8.18
C VAL A 227 5.16 -2.32 7.74
N GLU A 228 5.54 -1.39 6.87
CA GLU A 228 6.89 -1.24 6.35
C GLU A 228 7.90 -0.97 7.48
N ALA A 229 7.60 -0.02 8.37
CA ALA A 229 8.41 0.27 9.55
C ALA A 229 8.58 -0.96 10.46
N PHE A 230 7.50 -1.67 10.74
CA PHE A 230 7.54 -2.90 11.54
C PHE A 230 8.41 -3.98 10.90
N MET A 231 8.27 -4.21 9.59
CA MET A 231 9.00 -5.24 8.85
C MET A 231 10.51 -5.01 8.80
N ILE A 232 10.96 -3.78 8.97
CA ILE A 232 12.38 -3.42 9.07
C ILE A 232 12.87 -3.25 10.51
N GLY A 233 12.05 -3.63 11.50
CA GLY A 233 12.44 -3.68 12.92
C GLY A 233 12.27 -2.37 13.68
N LYS A 234 11.50 -1.40 13.17
CA LYS A 234 11.16 -0.17 13.90
C LYS A 234 10.09 -0.42 14.96
N LYS A 235 10.04 0.42 15.99
CA LYS A 235 8.95 0.43 16.95
C LYS A 235 7.71 1.03 16.29
N VAL A 236 6.60 0.30 16.32
CA VAL A 236 5.35 0.72 15.71
C VAL A 236 4.21 0.66 16.71
N PHE A 237 3.43 1.73 16.80
CA PHE A 237 2.22 1.81 17.58
C PHE A 237 1.02 2.04 16.67
N CYS A 238 0.10 1.05 16.62
CA CYS A 238 -1.19 1.22 15.99
C CYS A 238 -2.21 1.74 16.99
N LEU A 239 -2.77 2.90 16.68
CA LEU A 239 -3.88 3.47 17.43
C LEU A 239 -5.19 2.79 17.02
N LYS A 240 -6.15 2.71 17.94
CA LYS A 240 -7.48 2.17 17.66
C LYS A 240 -8.44 3.31 17.33
N SER A 241 -9.11 3.24 16.19
CA SER A 241 -10.19 4.16 15.84
C SER A 241 -11.51 3.42 15.75
N LYS A 242 -12.58 4.04 16.24
CA LYS A 242 -13.96 3.51 16.11
C LYS A 242 -14.39 3.42 14.63
N LYS A 243 -13.84 4.25 13.76
CA LYS A 243 -14.15 4.29 12.32
C LYS A 243 -13.39 3.26 11.51
N ILE A 244 -12.20 2.85 11.96
CA ILE A 244 -11.40 1.82 11.29
C ILE A 244 -11.69 0.49 12.00
N LYS A 245 -12.70 -0.22 11.54
CA LYS A 245 -13.15 -1.47 12.16
C LYS A 245 -12.12 -2.60 12.07
N ASN A 246 -11.10 -2.51 11.20
CA ASN A 246 -10.25 -3.64 10.82
C ASN A 246 -8.75 -3.33 10.79
N ALA A 247 -8.24 -2.48 11.68
CA ALA A 247 -6.78 -2.34 11.86
C ALA A 247 -6.11 -3.68 12.23
N SER A 248 -6.90 -4.64 12.75
CA SER A 248 -6.47 -6.01 13.07
C SER A 248 -6.38 -6.97 11.87
N ASP A 249 -6.71 -6.53 10.66
CA ASP A 249 -6.65 -7.40 9.47
C ASP A 249 -5.22 -7.65 8.98
N TYR A 250 -4.27 -6.85 9.41
CA TYR A 250 -2.87 -7.20 9.28
C TYR A 250 -2.51 -8.19 10.40
N GLU A 251 -2.13 -9.41 10.06
CA GLU A 251 -1.60 -10.39 11.04
C GLU A 251 -0.20 -10.02 11.56
N ILE A 252 0.21 -8.79 11.37
CA ILE A 252 1.44 -8.28 11.94
C ILE A 252 1.13 -8.02 13.42
N PRO A 253 1.91 -8.56 14.33
CA PRO A 253 1.74 -8.32 15.76
C PRO A 253 2.11 -6.88 16.09
N PHE A 254 1.23 -5.94 15.75
CA PHE A 254 1.34 -4.59 16.26
C PHE A 254 1.14 -4.61 17.77
N THR A 255 2.05 -3.99 18.48
CA THR A 255 1.84 -3.72 19.89
C THR A 255 0.72 -2.70 19.99
N TYR A 256 -0.51 -3.16 20.16
CA TYR A 256 -1.61 -2.27 20.54
C TYR A 256 -1.24 -1.70 21.90
N GLY A 257 -1.13 -0.37 21.96
CA GLY A 257 -0.93 0.29 23.23
C GLY A 257 -2.06 -0.13 24.17
N ASN A 258 -1.78 -1.05 25.08
CA ASN A 258 -2.64 -1.27 26.23
C ASN A 258 -2.52 -0.03 27.11
N ARG A 259 -3.68 0.53 27.45
CA ARG A 259 -3.81 1.53 28.50
C ARG A 259 -3.25 1.02 29.81
#